data_ca3634cfd0f8ec35246bbb973ecda635
#
_entry.id   ca3634cfd0f8ec35246bbb973ecda635
#
_cell.length_a   1.000
_cell.length_b   1.000
_cell.length_c   1.000
_cell.angle_alpha   90.00
_cell.angle_beta   90.00
_cell.angle_gamma   90.00
#
_symmetry.space_group_name_H-M   'P 1'
#
loop_
_entity.id
_entity.type
_entity.pdbx_description
1 polymer ?
#
loop_
_entity_poly.entity_id
_entity_poly.type
_entity_poly.pdbx_seq_one_letter_code
_entity_poly.pdbx_strand_id
1 'polypeptide(L)'
;MPLTVAELMEKMPGAFLPEKAQGVDAVIQFKFTGAEAGEWNATIKDENVAVAQGTHPSPKMTLTADSADYVKIITGELDGMQAFMQGKIKLAGDLNLAMKLMQMFKMK
;
A
#
# COMPACT_ATOMS: atom_id res chain seq x y z
N MET A 1 0.73 12.45 18.00
CA MET A 1 1.55 11.23 17.81
C MET A 1 1.55 10.86 16.34
N PRO A 2 2.72 10.68 15.74
CA PRO A 2 2.75 10.21 14.35
C PRO A 2 2.22 8.79 14.25
N LEU A 3 1.57 8.51 13.13
CA LEU A 3 1.09 7.18 12.87
C LEU A 3 2.26 6.26 12.53
N THR A 4 2.16 5.00 12.96
CA THR A 4 3.11 3.99 12.57
C THR A 4 2.62 3.26 11.33
N VAL A 5 3.55 2.59 10.64
CA VAL A 5 3.17 1.76 9.49
C VAL A 5 2.22 0.64 9.93
N ALA A 6 2.49 0.02 11.08
CA ALA A 6 1.62 -1.04 11.59
C ALA A 6 0.19 -0.54 11.80
N GLU A 7 0.04 0.66 12.37
CA GLU A 7 -1.27 1.25 12.56
C GLU A 7 -1.98 1.51 11.23
N LEU A 8 -1.25 2.00 10.22
CA LEU A 8 -1.82 2.24 8.91
C LEU A 8 -2.27 0.94 8.25
N MET A 9 -1.46 -0.12 8.38
CA MET A 9 -1.82 -1.41 7.82
C MET A 9 -3.06 -1.99 8.49
N GLU A 10 -3.17 -1.85 9.81
CA GLU A 10 -4.33 -2.31 10.54
C GLU A 10 -5.59 -1.53 10.18
N LYS A 11 -5.45 -0.27 9.84
CA LYS A 11 -6.58 0.59 9.46
C LYS A 11 -6.94 0.47 7.99
N MET A 12 -6.09 -0.16 7.19
CA MET A 12 -6.30 -0.27 5.75
C MET A 12 -7.66 -0.86 5.36
N PRO A 13 -8.13 -1.96 5.99
CA PRO A 13 -9.44 -2.48 5.64
C PRO A 13 -10.58 -1.47 5.84
N GLY A 14 -10.48 -0.62 6.86
CA GLY A 14 -11.49 0.39 7.12
C GLY A 14 -11.49 1.54 6.11
N ALA A 15 -10.36 1.76 5.43
CA ALA A 15 -10.24 2.80 4.41
C ALA A 15 -10.50 2.26 3.00
N PHE A 16 -10.75 0.97 2.87
CA PHE A 16 -10.94 0.32 1.58
C PHE A 16 -12.27 0.72 0.95
N LEU A 17 -12.24 0.96 -0.35
CA LEU A 17 -13.42 1.34 -1.12
C LEU A 17 -13.80 0.17 -2.04
N PRO A 18 -14.71 -0.71 -1.61
CA PRO A 18 -15.03 -1.91 -2.38
C PRO A 18 -15.50 -1.62 -3.81
N GLU A 19 -16.25 -0.54 -3.99
CA GLU A 19 -16.76 -0.17 -5.32
C GLU A 19 -15.65 0.18 -6.30
N LYS A 20 -14.47 0.53 -5.81
CA LYS A 20 -13.32 0.83 -6.66
C LYS A 20 -12.47 -0.42 -6.95
N ALA A 21 -12.78 -1.52 -6.30
CA ALA A 21 -12.01 -2.76 -6.43
C ALA A 21 -12.73 -3.83 -7.24
N GLN A 22 -13.78 -3.48 -7.96
CA GLN A 22 -14.52 -4.45 -8.76
C GLN A 22 -13.61 -5.08 -9.81
N GLY A 23 -13.61 -6.40 -9.86
CA GLY A 23 -12.80 -7.14 -10.81
C GLY A 23 -11.32 -7.25 -10.45
N VAL A 24 -10.91 -6.70 -9.32
CA VAL A 24 -9.52 -6.82 -8.87
C VAL A 24 -9.35 -8.09 -8.05
N ASP A 25 -8.40 -8.91 -8.44
CA ASP A 25 -8.01 -10.12 -7.73
C ASP A 25 -6.49 -10.16 -7.73
N ALA A 26 -5.89 -9.63 -6.67
CA ALA A 26 -4.45 -9.43 -6.66
C ALA A 26 -3.91 -9.35 -5.24
N VAL A 27 -2.62 -9.67 -5.12
CA VAL A 27 -1.88 -9.50 -3.88
C VAL A 27 -0.84 -8.41 -4.08
N ILE A 28 -0.77 -7.49 -3.14
CA ILE A 28 0.21 -6.42 -3.14
C ILE A 28 1.14 -6.66 -1.97
N GLN A 29 2.44 -6.72 -2.25
CA GLN A 29 3.46 -6.86 -1.22
C GLN A 29 4.00 -5.49 -0.87
N PHE A 30 4.06 -5.18 0.40
CA PHE A 30 4.64 -3.93 0.90
C PHE A 30 5.96 -4.25 1.59
N LYS A 31 7.01 -3.57 1.18
CA LYS A 31 8.34 -3.69 1.80
C LYS A 31 8.71 -2.33 2.34
N PHE A 32 8.77 -2.22 3.65
CA PHE A 32 9.13 -0.96 4.30
C PHE A 32 10.56 -1.03 4.79
N THR A 33 11.27 0.09 4.65
CA THR A 33 12.64 0.24 5.13
C THR A 33 12.66 1.37 6.16
N GLY A 34 13.81 1.55 6.81
CA GLY A 34 13.96 2.62 7.78
C GLY A 34 13.58 2.21 9.19
N ALA A 35 13.03 3.14 9.95
CA ALA A 35 12.77 2.94 11.38
C ALA A 35 11.75 1.83 11.64
N GLU A 36 10.79 1.64 10.75
CA GLU A 36 9.78 0.61 10.89
C GLU A 36 9.88 -0.40 9.75
N ALA A 37 11.09 -0.89 9.52
CA ALA A 37 11.34 -1.88 8.46
C ALA A 37 10.50 -3.13 8.71
N GLY A 38 9.97 -3.69 7.63
CA GLY A 38 9.15 -4.89 7.71
C GLY A 38 8.38 -5.12 6.44
N GLU A 39 7.70 -6.25 6.37
CA GLU A 39 6.92 -6.62 5.20
C GLU A 39 5.48 -6.91 5.57
N TRP A 40 4.59 -6.46 4.70
CA TRP A 40 3.16 -6.66 4.84
C TRP A 40 2.59 -7.01 3.48
N ASN A 41 1.45 -7.64 3.45
CA ASN A 41 0.77 -7.92 2.19
C ASN A 41 -0.71 -7.65 2.32
N ALA A 42 -1.32 -7.29 1.20
CA ALA A 42 -2.75 -7.05 1.11
C ALA A 42 -3.30 -7.91 -0.03
N THR A 43 -4.27 -8.75 0.28
CA THR A 43 -4.96 -9.56 -0.71
C THR A 43 -6.30 -8.93 -1.01
N ILE A 44 -6.52 -8.58 -2.27
CA ILE A 44 -7.76 -7.96 -2.72
C ILE A 44 -8.48 -8.96 -3.61
N LYS A 45 -9.68 -9.35 -3.20
CA LYS A 45 -10.45 -10.35 -3.92
C LYS A 45 -11.92 -10.20 -3.56
N ASP A 46 -12.80 -10.34 -4.55
CA ASP A 46 -14.25 -10.28 -4.35
C ASP A 46 -14.67 -9.01 -3.60
N GLU A 47 -14.06 -7.88 -3.96
CA GLU A 47 -14.34 -6.57 -3.36
C GLU A 47 -14.05 -6.52 -1.85
N ASN A 48 -13.13 -7.36 -1.40
CA ASN A 48 -12.67 -7.38 -0.02
C ASN A 48 -11.15 -7.24 0.03
N VAL A 49 -10.64 -6.78 1.16
CA VAL A 49 -9.19 -6.70 1.37
C VAL A 49 -8.84 -7.40 2.68
N ALA A 50 -7.78 -8.20 2.65
CA ALA A 50 -7.22 -8.81 3.84
C ALA A 50 -5.76 -8.40 3.94
N VAL A 51 -5.38 -7.83 5.07
CA VAL A 51 -4.01 -7.36 5.29
C VAL A 51 -3.36 -8.27 6.32
N ALA A 52 -2.14 -8.70 6.03
CA ALA A 52 -1.38 -9.56 6.93
C ALA A 52 0.08 -9.14 6.94
N GLN A 53 0.75 -9.38 8.05
CA GLN A 53 2.18 -9.15 8.15
C GLN A 53 2.92 -10.33 7.53
N GLY A 54 4.00 -10.05 6.81
CA GLY A 54 4.83 -11.09 6.22
C GLY A 54 4.94 -10.98 4.71
N THR A 55 5.63 -11.95 4.12
CA THR A 55 5.89 -11.99 2.68
C THR A 55 4.94 -12.98 2.01
N HIS A 56 4.27 -12.51 0.95
CA HIS A 56 3.42 -13.39 0.16
C HIS A 56 4.27 -14.02 -0.96
N PRO A 57 4.07 -15.30 -1.27
CA PRO A 57 4.90 -15.98 -2.28
C PRO A 57 4.69 -15.50 -3.71
N SER A 58 3.53 -14.93 -4.03
CA SER A 58 3.22 -14.58 -5.42
C SER A 58 2.48 -13.26 -5.54
N PRO A 59 3.09 -12.14 -5.12
CA PRO A 59 2.43 -10.85 -5.27
C PRO A 59 2.41 -10.41 -6.74
N LYS A 60 1.33 -9.74 -7.15
CA LYS A 60 1.27 -9.15 -8.49
C LYS A 60 2.02 -7.84 -8.55
N MET A 61 2.17 -7.18 -7.43
CA MET A 61 2.89 -5.91 -7.34
C MET A 61 3.61 -5.85 -6.01
N THR A 62 4.79 -5.24 -6.01
CA THR A 62 5.54 -4.97 -4.79
C THR A 62 5.80 -3.48 -4.69
N LEU A 63 5.46 -2.91 -3.55
CA LEU A 63 5.72 -1.51 -3.24
C LEU A 63 6.80 -1.46 -2.16
N THR A 64 7.90 -0.77 -2.47
CA THR A 64 9.00 -0.59 -1.54
C THR A 64 9.13 0.89 -1.20
N ALA A 65 9.14 1.23 0.07
CA ALA A 65 9.24 2.61 0.51
C ALA A 65 9.82 2.67 1.92
N ASP A 66 10.42 3.82 2.25
CA ASP A 66 10.78 4.10 3.63
C ASP A 66 9.49 4.29 4.42
N SER A 67 9.45 3.74 5.63
CA SER A 67 8.25 3.78 6.46
C SER A 67 7.74 5.20 6.72
N ALA A 68 8.66 6.13 6.99
CA ALA A 68 8.28 7.52 7.23
C ALA A 68 7.68 8.16 5.98
N ASP A 69 8.24 7.87 4.81
CA ASP A 69 7.71 8.40 3.56
C ASP A 69 6.32 7.86 3.26
N TYR A 70 6.11 6.57 3.54
CA TYR A 70 4.80 5.96 3.32
C TYR A 70 3.74 6.61 4.21
N VAL A 71 4.07 6.85 5.47
CA VAL A 71 3.15 7.54 6.39
C VAL A 71 2.79 8.92 5.86
N LYS A 72 3.78 9.66 5.36
CA LYS A 72 3.54 11.00 4.81
C LYS A 72 2.61 10.95 3.60
N ILE A 73 2.74 9.93 2.77
CA ILE A 73 1.87 9.78 1.61
C ILE A 73 0.43 9.51 2.03
N ILE A 74 0.25 8.61 2.96
CA ILE A 74 -1.10 8.22 3.41
C ILE A 74 -1.78 9.37 4.16
N THR A 75 -1.03 10.17 4.89
CA THR A 75 -1.58 11.30 5.63
C THR A 75 -1.73 12.57 4.77
N GLY A 76 -1.30 12.52 3.51
CA GLY A 76 -1.44 13.64 2.60
C GLY A 76 -0.33 14.67 2.64
N GLU A 77 0.70 14.45 3.45
CA GLU A 77 1.84 15.37 3.54
C GLU A 77 2.76 15.28 2.33
N LEU A 78 2.77 14.13 1.66
CA LEU A 78 3.62 13.90 0.50
C LEU A 78 2.78 13.32 -0.63
N ASP A 79 2.89 13.92 -1.80
CA ASP A 79 2.17 13.42 -2.98
C ASP A 79 2.79 12.11 -3.45
N GLY A 80 1.96 11.07 -3.61
CA GLY A 80 2.43 9.75 -3.99
C GLY A 80 3.12 9.72 -5.36
N MET A 81 2.59 10.48 -6.32
CA MET A 81 3.20 10.57 -7.65
C MET A 81 4.57 11.23 -7.60
N GLN A 82 4.69 12.33 -6.84
CA GLN A 82 5.98 12.99 -6.68
C GLN A 82 6.98 12.09 -5.97
N ALA A 83 6.52 11.36 -4.95
CA ALA A 83 7.37 10.43 -4.23
C ALA A 83 7.91 9.35 -5.18
N PHE A 84 7.06 8.84 -6.05
CA PHE A 84 7.47 7.85 -7.04
C PHE A 84 8.50 8.42 -8.00
N MET A 85 8.26 9.62 -8.51
CA MET A 85 9.18 10.27 -9.44
C MET A 85 10.52 10.62 -8.80
N GLN A 86 10.54 10.86 -7.50
CA GLN A 86 11.77 11.16 -6.76
C GLN A 86 12.50 9.91 -6.28
N GLY A 87 11.94 8.73 -6.56
CA GLY A 87 12.55 7.47 -6.15
C GLY A 87 12.32 7.10 -4.70
N LYS A 88 11.42 7.80 -4.01
CA LYS A 88 11.08 7.48 -2.61
C LYS A 88 10.18 6.26 -2.49
N ILE A 89 9.45 5.95 -3.57
CA ILE A 89 8.66 4.73 -3.67
C ILE A 89 9.14 3.98 -4.89
N LYS A 90 9.34 2.69 -4.74
CA LYS A 90 9.70 1.81 -5.85
C LYS A 90 8.57 0.82 -6.08
N LEU A 91 8.17 0.69 -7.32
CA LEU A 91 7.10 -0.21 -7.71
C LEU A 91 7.64 -1.27 -8.65
N ALA A 92 7.28 -2.52 -8.41
CA ALA A 92 7.65 -3.63 -9.28
C ALA A 92 6.41 -4.47 -9.54
N GLY A 93 6.32 -5.04 -10.75
CA GLY A 93 5.19 -5.87 -11.12
C GLY A 93 4.17 -5.09 -11.93
N ASP A 94 2.89 -5.28 -11.63
CA ASP A 94 1.80 -4.67 -12.39
C ASP A 94 1.59 -3.20 -11.99
N LEU A 95 2.07 -2.29 -12.84
CA LEU A 95 1.96 -0.86 -12.55
C LEU A 95 0.53 -0.33 -12.70
N ASN A 96 -0.31 -1.00 -13.47
CA ASN A 96 -1.72 -0.63 -13.55
C ASN A 96 -2.40 -0.86 -12.21
N LEU A 97 -2.00 -1.92 -11.53
CA LEU A 97 -2.50 -2.21 -10.19
C LEU A 97 -2.07 -1.12 -9.20
N ALA A 98 -0.87 -0.58 -9.36
CA ALA A 98 -0.40 0.51 -8.51
C ALA A 98 -1.29 1.74 -8.63
N MET A 99 -1.71 2.06 -9.84
CA MET A 99 -2.62 3.19 -10.06
C MET A 99 -3.99 2.93 -9.45
N LYS A 100 -4.48 1.70 -9.58
CA LYS A 100 -5.74 1.31 -8.97
C LYS A 100 -5.68 1.33 -7.46
N LEU A 101 -4.53 0.96 -6.90
CA LEU A 101 -4.33 0.96 -5.45
C LEU A 101 -4.64 2.33 -4.85
N MET A 102 -4.20 3.39 -5.51
CA MET A 102 -4.43 4.74 -5.04
C MET A 102 -5.91 5.11 -5.03
N GLN A 103 -6.72 4.45 -5.85
CA GLN A 103 -8.16 4.70 -5.95
C GLN A 103 -8.97 3.81 -5.02
N MET A 104 -8.41 2.66 -4.63
CA MET A 104 -9.13 1.68 -3.81
C MET A 104 -9.16 2.02 -2.33
N PHE A 105 -8.33 2.94 -1.89
CA PHE A 105 -8.27 3.33 -0.48
C PHE A 105 -8.52 4.81 -0.33
N LYS A 106 -9.29 5.15 0.70
CA LYS A 106 -9.54 6.53 1.03
C LYS A 106 -8.30 7.10 1.71
N MET A 107 -7.59 7.95 1.00
CA MET A 107 -6.40 8.60 1.51
C MET A 107 -6.78 9.97 2.01
N LYS A 108 -6.68 10.10 3.29
CA LYS A 108 -6.92 11.33 4.00
C LYS A 108 -7.94 12.28 3.38
#